data_155b1383a5881979c291aa45dd504b57
#
_entry.id   155b1383a5881979c291aa45dd504b57
#
_cell.length_a   1.000
_cell.length_b   1.000
_cell.length_c   1.000
_cell.angle_alpha   90.00
_cell.angle_beta   90.00
_cell.angle_gamma   90.00
#
_symmetry.space_group_name_H-M   'P 1'
#
loop_
_entity.id
_entity.type
_entity.pdbx_description
1 polymer ?
#
loop_
_entity_poly.entity_id
_entity_poly.type
_entity_poly.pdbx_seq_one_letter_code
_entity_poly.pdbx_strand_id
1 'polypeptide(L)'
;MERIAIIDLGSNSIRFIIMQIGENGAYKLIYQEKKSIRLAEGMTLTSRLLTEEAQQRALQCLSVYAHIIQVQKIKKVLAVATAAVRNAINGASFLKRVRMSTGIPMTIISGKAEAALGFSGVIHTIDQKEFLLFDLGGASVEITLVKDKKRLHSVSIPIGAVTLTEMFQSSGNVPLAKLTTMKTFIQGVLDKISWFPDYPIPVIGVGGTVRNLAKIHQRASSYPLPKLHNYQFPVEDLLEVVKMITGKTYEERQKISGLSSERADIIIAGSLVVQEIVKKAKAAYLTISGCGLREGLFFHYYDPLFDADGKKQTHMLWNSVKNYMDTLPMEYTFHTHYVTAMALSMFDQWQKVHHMDERARKILAAAGLLHDVGNLINYYSHARHSAYMTANAHIFGWSHSEQVMCALVCAFHHGYSGKYLKANPQAHILTAAQMREVRMLSLFLAMAEGLDESHEHCITRLICTSVKNAMDLRLYTDRENFDVPAHATAPLVKDFEKTFHIPLRIQWFPGSSHENQLVEAAKKI
;
A
#
# COMPACT_ATOMS: atom_id res chain seq x y z
N MET A 1 -7.92 15.46 -18.33
CA MET A 1 -7.81 14.94 -16.94
C MET A 1 -9.16 14.96 -16.26
N GLU A 2 -9.62 13.84 -15.68
CA GLU A 2 -10.89 13.71 -14.96
C GLU A 2 -10.67 13.70 -13.45
N ARG A 3 -11.60 14.30 -12.68
CA ARG A 3 -11.61 14.23 -11.21
C ARG A 3 -12.87 13.57 -10.73
N ILE A 4 -12.74 12.68 -9.74
CA ILE A 4 -13.83 11.90 -9.17
C ILE A 4 -13.85 12.13 -7.67
N ALA A 5 -15.00 12.54 -7.15
CA ALA A 5 -15.26 12.66 -5.73
C ALA A 5 -15.84 11.36 -5.19
N ILE A 6 -15.28 10.81 -4.13
CA ILE A 6 -15.76 9.58 -3.49
C ILE A 6 -16.07 9.88 -2.03
N ILE A 7 -17.30 9.60 -1.60
CA ILE A 7 -17.77 9.84 -0.24
C ILE A 7 -18.28 8.53 0.36
N ASP A 8 -17.76 8.18 1.53
CA ASP A 8 -18.17 7.04 2.35
C ASP A 8 -18.76 7.58 3.66
N LEU A 9 -20.09 7.47 3.81
CA LEU A 9 -20.83 7.83 5.00
C LEU A 9 -20.96 6.62 5.92
N GLY A 10 -20.01 6.48 6.83
CA GLY A 10 -19.97 5.41 7.81
C GLY A 10 -20.67 5.75 9.12
N SER A 11 -20.78 4.76 10.00
CA SER A 11 -21.43 4.88 11.31
C SER A 11 -20.72 5.83 12.27
N ASN A 12 -19.39 5.90 12.23
CA ASN A 12 -18.59 6.76 13.10
C ASN A 12 -18.02 7.98 12.40
N SER A 13 -17.72 7.89 11.12
CA SER A 13 -17.03 8.96 10.38
C SER A 13 -17.46 9.03 8.92
N ILE A 14 -17.45 10.23 8.36
CA ILE A 14 -17.50 10.45 6.92
C ILE A 14 -16.07 10.51 6.40
N ARG A 15 -15.84 9.90 5.24
CA ARG A 15 -14.58 9.96 4.51
C ARG A 15 -14.82 10.49 3.13
N PHE A 16 -13.98 11.42 2.73
CA PHE A 16 -14.04 12.05 1.43
C PHE A 16 -12.66 11.99 0.77
N ILE A 17 -12.61 11.53 -0.49
CA ILE A 17 -11.40 11.56 -1.31
C ILE A 17 -11.73 12.13 -2.69
N ILE A 18 -10.71 12.72 -3.32
CA ILE A 18 -10.75 13.11 -4.73
C ILE A 18 -9.61 12.39 -5.43
N MET A 19 -9.98 11.59 -6.42
CA MET A 19 -9.05 10.92 -7.33
C MET A 19 -8.96 11.71 -8.63
N GLN A 20 -7.77 11.81 -9.18
CA GLN A 20 -7.52 12.39 -10.50
C GLN A 20 -7.06 11.28 -11.43
N ILE A 21 -7.63 11.22 -12.65
CA ILE A 21 -7.25 10.30 -13.72
C ILE A 21 -6.73 11.12 -14.89
N GLY A 22 -5.53 10.78 -15.38
CA GLY A 22 -4.92 11.33 -16.60
C GLY A 22 -5.56 10.74 -17.87
N GLU A 23 -5.25 11.32 -19.02
CA GLU A 23 -5.68 10.83 -20.32
C GLU A 23 -5.10 9.47 -20.68
N ASN A 24 -3.89 9.20 -20.18
CA ASN A 24 -3.22 7.90 -20.27
C ASN A 24 -3.74 6.84 -19.27
N GLY A 25 -4.75 7.17 -18.45
CA GLY A 25 -5.28 6.30 -17.41
C GLY A 25 -4.48 6.28 -16.10
N ALA A 26 -3.38 7.04 -15.99
CA ALA A 26 -2.68 7.17 -14.72
C ALA A 26 -3.54 7.90 -13.69
N TYR A 27 -3.52 7.44 -12.45
CA TYR A 27 -4.36 8.01 -11.41
C TYR A 27 -3.58 8.31 -10.12
N LYS A 28 -4.05 9.33 -9.41
CA LYS A 28 -3.51 9.70 -8.09
C LYS A 28 -4.58 10.27 -7.16
N LEU A 29 -4.38 10.06 -5.87
CA LEU A 29 -5.14 10.72 -4.82
C LEU A 29 -4.66 12.16 -4.71
N ILE A 30 -5.57 13.14 -4.87
CA ILE A 30 -5.23 14.58 -4.79
C ILE A 30 -5.83 15.27 -3.58
N TYR A 31 -6.84 14.67 -2.93
CA TYR A 31 -7.45 15.20 -1.72
C TYR A 31 -7.99 14.06 -0.86
N GLN A 32 -7.82 14.20 0.46
CA GLN A 32 -8.40 13.27 1.42
C GLN A 32 -8.80 14.01 2.70
N GLU A 33 -10.02 13.73 3.17
CA GLU A 33 -10.50 14.19 4.47
C GLU A 33 -11.28 13.08 5.19
N LYS A 34 -11.20 13.09 6.52
CA LYS A 34 -11.99 12.25 7.41
C LYS A 34 -12.54 13.12 8.53
N LYS A 35 -13.86 13.12 8.73
CA LYS A 35 -14.54 13.76 9.88
C LYS A 35 -15.24 12.72 10.73
N SER A 36 -15.01 12.79 12.03
CA SER A 36 -15.77 12.01 13.01
C SER A 36 -17.10 12.70 13.25
N ILE A 37 -18.20 12.03 12.92
CA ILE A 37 -19.56 12.57 13.04
C ILE A 37 -20.42 11.76 13.98
N ARG A 38 -19.97 10.53 14.34
CA ARG A 38 -20.69 9.59 15.22
C ARG A 38 -22.17 9.44 14.83
N LEU A 39 -22.41 9.13 13.54
CA LEU A 39 -23.78 9.04 13.00
C LEU A 39 -24.64 8.00 13.72
N ALA A 40 -24.02 6.91 14.22
CA ALA A 40 -24.70 5.86 14.97
C ALA A 40 -24.83 6.17 16.47
N GLU A 41 -24.42 7.35 16.95
CA GLU A 41 -24.54 7.73 18.36
C GLU A 41 -26.01 7.79 18.78
N GLY A 42 -26.37 7.14 19.90
CA GLY A 42 -27.74 7.03 20.39
C GLY A 42 -28.64 6.06 19.62
N MET A 43 -28.12 5.39 18.59
CA MET A 43 -28.83 4.38 17.82
C MET A 43 -28.75 3.02 18.53
N THR A 44 -29.83 2.65 19.26
CA THR A 44 -29.91 1.34 19.92
C THR A 44 -30.46 0.27 18.97
N LEU A 45 -30.31 -1.00 19.34
CA LEU A 45 -30.92 -2.13 18.61
C LEU A 45 -32.45 -2.06 18.55
N THR A 46 -33.06 -1.39 19.50
CA THR A 46 -34.53 -1.23 19.60
C THR A 46 -35.03 0.04 18.91
N SER A 47 -34.38 1.20 19.12
CA SER A 47 -34.84 2.47 18.54
C SER A 47 -34.56 2.56 17.06
N ARG A 48 -33.39 2.06 16.61
CA ARG A 48 -32.93 2.08 15.20
C ARG A 48 -33.16 3.43 14.51
N LEU A 49 -33.04 4.54 15.23
CA LEU A 49 -33.23 5.89 14.71
C LEU A 49 -31.90 6.67 14.74
N LEU A 50 -31.57 7.31 13.64
CA LEU A 50 -30.53 8.35 13.62
C LEU A 50 -31.07 9.57 14.37
N THR A 51 -30.36 10.04 15.39
CA THR A 51 -30.76 11.23 16.16
C THR A 51 -30.67 12.48 15.29
N GLU A 52 -31.45 13.52 15.61
CA GLU A 52 -31.43 14.77 14.82
C GLU A 52 -30.08 15.45 14.90
N GLU A 53 -29.43 15.42 16.06
CA GLU A 53 -28.08 15.98 16.26
C GLU A 53 -27.03 15.28 15.39
N ALA A 54 -27.08 13.95 15.31
CA ALA A 54 -26.17 13.17 14.45
C ALA A 54 -26.41 13.44 12.97
N GLN A 55 -27.68 13.54 12.54
CA GLN A 55 -28.04 13.93 11.18
C GLN A 55 -27.52 15.34 10.83
N GLN A 56 -27.66 16.29 11.76
CA GLN A 56 -27.22 17.68 11.57
C GLN A 56 -25.70 17.79 11.43
N ARG A 57 -24.93 17.08 12.29
CA ARG A 57 -23.47 16.98 12.15
C ARG A 57 -23.07 16.43 10.77
N ALA A 58 -23.75 15.41 10.28
CA ALA A 58 -23.50 14.83 8.96
C ALA A 58 -23.83 15.79 7.83
N LEU A 59 -24.97 16.51 7.89
CA LEU A 59 -25.37 17.50 6.89
C LEU A 59 -24.38 18.65 6.81
N GLN A 60 -23.93 19.18 7.93
CA GLN A 60 -22.90 20.24 7.97
C GLN A 60 -21.61 19.79 7.29
N CYS A 61 -21.14 18.57 7.58
CA CYS A 61 -19.95 18.02 6.95
C CYS A 61 -20.14 17.82 5.45
N LEU A 62 -21.27 17.25 5.02
CA LEU A 62 -21.58 17.02 3.61
C LEU A 62 -21.78 18.32 2.83
N SER A 63 -22.26 19.38 3.45
CA SER A 63 -22.35 20.73 2.83
C SER A 63 -20.97 21.28 2.48
N VAL A 64 -19.97 21.07 3.36
CA VAL A 64 -18.57 21.45 3.08
C VAL A 64 -18.04 20.65 1.89
N TYR A 65 -18.30 19.34 1.84
CA TYR A 65 -17.86 18.50 0.72
C TYR A 65 -18.54 18.88 -0.61
N ALA A 66 -19.83 19.20 -0.57
CA ALA A 66 -20.56 19.69 -1.73
C ALA A 66 -19.93 20.99 -2.27
N HIS A 67 -19.55 21.91 -1.39
CA HIS A 67 -18.86 23.14 -1.77
C HIS A 67 -17.49 22.85 -2.42
N ILE A 68 -16.68 21.95 -1.86
CA ILE A 68 -15.39 21.54 -2.45
C ILE A 68 -15.61 20.93 -3.84
N ILE A 69 -16.60 20.05 -4.01
CA ILE A 69 -16.95 19.44 -5.29
C ILE A 69 -17.32 20.51 -6.33
N GLN A 70 -18.13 21.49 -5.93
CA GLN A 70 -18.55 22.60 -6.78
C GLN A 70 -17.37 23.49 -7.20
N VAL A 71 -16.55 23.94 -6.25
CA VAL A 71 -15.37 24.81 -6.49
C VAL A 71 -14.37 24.10 -7.41
N GLN A 72 -14.14 22.81 -7.21
CA GLN A 72 -13.25 22.01 -8.06
C GLN A 72 -13.89 21.54 -9.36
N LYS A 73 -15.16 21.91 -9.63
CA LYS A 73 -15.91 21.55 -10.84
C LYS A 73 -15.96 20.05 -11.11
N ILE A 74 -16.06 19.24 -10.05
CA ILE A 74 -16.07 17.77 -10.17
C ILE A 74 -17.46 17.33 -10.63
N LYS A 75 -17.50 16.65 -11.78
CA LYS A 75 -18.78 16.17 -12.37
C LYS A 75 -19.17 14.78 -11.87
N LYS A 76 -18.20 13.91 -11.58
CA LYS A 76 -18.45 12.53 -11.15
C LYS A 76 -18.35 12.43 -9.63
N VAL A 77 -19.46 12.05 -8.99
CA VAL A 77 -19.54 11.85 -7.53
C VAL A 77 -20.02 10.43 -7.26
N LEU A 78 -19.25 9.65 -6.52
CA LEU A 78 -19.57 8.32 -6.04
C LEU A 78 -19.77 8.41 -4.52
N ALA A 79 -21.02 8.43 -4.07
CA ALA A 79 -21.34 8.61 -2.66
C ALA A 79 -22.19 7.46 -2.13
N VAL A 80 -21.72 6.81 -1.07
CA VAL A 80 -22.40 5.68 -0.44
C VAL A 80 -22.62 5.89 1.05
N ALA A 81 -23.70 5.33 1.56
CA ALA A 81 -24.02 5.24 2.97
C ALA A 81 -24.09 3.76 3.38
N THR A 82 -23.49 3.45 4.54
CA THR A 82 -23.31 2.08 5.00
C THR A 82 -24.20 1.72 6.21
N ALA A 83 -23.73 0.87 7.10
CA ALA A 83 -24.51 0.17 8.11
C ALA A 83 -25.42 1.07 8.98
N ALA A 84 -24.96 2.25 9.44
CA ALA A 84 -25.80 3.12 10.26
C ALA A 84 -27.06 3.57 9.52
N VAL A 85 -26.90 4.08 8.31
CA VAL A 85 -28.03 4.56 7.50
C VAL A 85 -28.88 3.38 6.98
N ARG A 86 -28.23 2.29 6.60
CA ARG A 86 -28.90 1.06 6.13
C ARG A 86 -29.83 0.46 7.17
N ASN A 87 -29.42 0.46 8.42
CA ASN A 87 -30.17 -0.15 9.53
C ASN A 87 -31.16 0.83 10.19
N ALA A 88 -31.10 2.11 9.87
CA ALA A 88 -31.95 3.12 10.47
C ALA A 88 -33.32 3.17 9.81
N ILE A 89 -34.40 3.24 10.62
CA ILE A 89 -35.76 3.40 10.16
C ILE A 89 -35.94 4.72 9.38
N ASN A 90 -35.25 5.79 9.82
CA ASN A 90 -35.26 7.10 9.18
C ASN A 90 -34.10 7.31 8.18
N GLY A 91 -33.36 6.26 7.82
CA GLY A 91 -32.20 6.35 6.94
C GLY A 91 -32.53 6.88 5.53
N ALA A 92 -33.61 6.39 4.92
CA ALA A 92 -34.04 6.84 3.58
C ALA A 92 -34.46 8.32 3.59
N SER A 93 -35.22 8.77 4.62
CA SER A 93 -35.62 10.17 4.75
C SER A 93 -34.40 11.09 5.00
N PHE A 94 -33.42 10.62 5.77
CA PHE A 94 -32.16 11.33 5.95
C PHE A 94 -31.40 11.51 4.63
N LEU A 95 -31.27 10.48 3.79
CA LEU A 95 -30.61 10.63 2.48
C LEU A 95 -31.37 11.56 1.53
N LYS A 96 -32.71 11.63 1.62
CA LYS A 96 -33.50 12.62 0.89
C LYS A 96 -33.14 14.04 1.34
N ARG A 97 -32.99 14.28 2.66
CA ARG A 97 -32.49 15.56 3.20
C ARG A 97 -31.09 15.89 2.70
N VAL A 98 -30.17 14.93 2.72
CA VAL A 98 -28.80 15.09 2.18
C VAL A 98 -28.87 15.58 0.73
N ARG A 99 -29.63 14.89 -0.12
CA ARG A 99 -29.74 15.26 -1.54
C ARG A 99 -30.32 16.67 -1.73
N MET A 100 -31.38 17.01 -0.99
CA MET A 100 -32.03 18.33 -1.06
C MET A 100 -31.12 19.46 -0.59
N SER A 101 -30.34 19.24 0.47
CA SER A 101 -29.49 20.25 1.08
C SER A 101 -28.13 20.42 0.39
N THR A 102 -27.57 19.36 -0.20
CA THR A 102 -26.19 19.32 -0.70
C THR A 102 -26.05 18.98 -2.19
N GLY A 103 -27.10 18.47 -2.80
CA GLY A 103 -27.05 17.93 -4.17
C GLY A 103 -26.30 16.61 -4.32
N ILE A 104 -25.67 16.06 -3.27
CA ILE A 104 -24.86 14.84 -3.34
C ILE A 104 -25.78 13.62 -3.57
N PRO A 105 -25.56 12.83 -4.68
CA PRO A 105 -26.35 11.65 -5.00
C PRO A 105 -25.89 10.44 -4.20
N MET A 106 -26.25 10.38 -2.91
CA MET A 106 -25.82 9.31 -2.01
C MET A 106 -26.77 8.12 -2.06
N THR A 107 -26.24 6.88 -2.12
CA THR A 107 -27.00 5.63 -2.15
C THR A 107 -26.66 4.74 -0.95
N ILE A 108 -27.68 4.03 -0.43
CA ILE A 108 -27.46 2.99 0.61
C ILE A 108 -26.96 1.72 -0.10
N ILE A 109 -25.85 1.17 0.37
CA ILE A 109 -25.33 -0.11 -0.12
C ILE A 109 -25.65 -1.25 0.84
N SER A 110 -25.90 -2.44 0.30
CA SER A 110 -26.06 -3.65 1.12
C SER A 110 -24.73 -4.08 1.75
N GLY A 111 -24.78 -4.83 2.87
CA GLY A 111 -23.56 -5.41 3.48
C GLY A 111 -22.76 -6.29 2.51
N LYS A 112 -23.45 -7.01 1.60
CA LYS A 112 -22.80 -7.79 0.54
C LYS A 112 -22.05 -6.91 -0.47
N ALA A 113 -22.62 -5.75 -0.84
CA ALA A 113 -21.96 -4.78 -1.72
C ALA A 113 -20.79 -4.08 -1.00
N GLU A 114 -20.96 -3.75 0.28
CA GLU A 114 -19.91 -3.18 1.14
C GLU A 114 -18.69 -4.12 1.23
N ALA A 115 -18.91 -5.41 1.52
CA ALA A 115 -17.87 -6.44 1.52
C ALA A 115 -17.21 -6.63 0.14
N ALA A 116 -17.99 -6.55 -0.95
CA ALA A 116 -17.45 -6.67 -2.31
C ALA A 116 -16.53 -5.49 -2.68
N LEU A 117 -16.93 -4.27 -2.33
CA LEU A 117 -16.13 -3.07 -2.56
C LEU A 117 -14.91 -3.03 -1.64
N GLY A 118 -15.05 -3.42 -0.37
CA GLY A 118 -13.91 -3.57 0.54
C GLY A 118 -12.87 -4.55 0.01
N PHE A 119 -13.33 -5.72 -0.48
CA PHE A 119 -12.47 -6.69 -1.16
C PHE A 119 -11.79 -6.09 -2.40
N SER A 120 -12.54 -5.38 -3.25
CA SER A 120 -11.97 -4.73 -4.45
C SER A 120 -10.84 -3.76 -4.10
N GLY A 121 -11.00 -2.94 -3.06
CA GLY A 121 -9.95 -2.02 -2.60
C GLY A 121 -8.69 -2.73 -2.10
N VAL A 122 -8.83 -3.92 -1.52
CA VAL A 122 -7.69 -4.70 -1.00
C VAL A 122 -6.99 -5.46 -2.12
N ILE A 123 -7.74 -6.15 -2.99
CA ILE A 123 -7.16 -7.02 -4.03
C ILE A 123 -6.38 -6.26 -5.10
N HIS A 124 -6.64 -4.96 -5.28
CA HIS A 124 -5.90 -4.07 -6.17
C HIS A 124 -4.62 -3.50 -5.55
N THR A 125 -4.41 -3.71 -4.25
CA THR A 125 -3.35 -3.01 -3.50
C THR A 125 -2.44 -3.90 -2.67
N ILE A 126 -2.85 -5.15 -2.39
CA ILE A 126 -2.08 -6.15 -1.66
C ILE A 126 -1.98 -7.43 -2.50
N ASP A 127 -0.75 -7.84 -2.83
CA ASP A 127 -0.49 -9.04 -3.64
C ASP A 127 -0.46 -10.31 -2.76
N GLN A 128 -1.64 -10.76 -2.36
CA GLN A 128 -1.86 -11.98 -1.59
C GLN A 128 -2.89 -12.86 -2.30
N LYS A 129 -2.60 -14.17 -2.46
CA LYS A 129 -3.48 -15.10 -3.19
C LYS A 129 -4.61 -15.65 -2.34
N GLU A 130 -4.32 -16.00 -1.10
CA GLU A 130 -5.26 -16.59 -0.16
C GLU A 130 -5.18 -15.87 1.19
N PHE A 131 -6.33 -15.40 1.71
CA PHE A 131 -6.41 -14.69 2.98
C PHE A 131 -7.85 -14.56 3.48
N LEU A 132 -7.98 -14.32 4.77
CA LEU A 132 -9.21 -13.85 5.39
C LEU A 132 -9.16 -12.33 5.48
N LEU A 133 -10.08 -11.64 4.81
CA LEU A 133 -10.26 -10.19 4.90
C LEU A 133 -11.33 -9.88 5.95
N PHE A 134 -11.09 -8.89 6.81
CA PHE A 134 -12.17 -8.28 7.57
C PHE A 134 -12.09 -6.75 7.50
N ASP A 135 -13.24 -6.08 7.39
CA ASP A 135 -13.38 -4.64 7.51
C ASP A 135 -14.22 -4.33 8.76
N LEU A 136 -13.58 -3.82 9.81
CA LEU A 136 -14.22 -3.48 11.06
C LEU A 136 -14.67 -2.03 11.05
N GLY A 137 -15.97 -1.86 10.85
CA GLY A 137 -16.68 -0.59 10.94
C GLY A 137 -17.12 -0.20 12.35
N GLY A 138 -17.96 0.83 12.42
CA GLY A 138 -18.59 1.24 13.69
C GLY A 138 -19.77 0.37 14.05
N ALA A 139 -20.62 -0.02 13.08
CA ALA A 139 -21.84 -0.78 13.34
C ALA A 139 -21.78 -2.23 12.85
N SER A 140 -20.86 -2.58 11.98
CA SER A 140 -20.72 -3.93 11.45
C SER A 140 -19.25 -4.32 11.27
N VAL A 141 -19.02 -5.62 11.06
CA VAL A 141 -17.79 -6.17 10.50
C VAL A 141 -18.13 -7.02 9.28
N GLU A 142 -17.47 -6.76 8.18
CA GLU A 142 -17.54 -7.54 6.96
C GLU A 142 -16.38 -8.53 6.97
N ILE A 143 -16.66 -9.85 6.83
CA ILE A 143 -15.64 -10.91 6.75
C ILE A 143 -15.75 -11.58 5.39
N THR A 144 -14.61 -11.75 4.72
CA THR A 144 -14.54 -12.31 3.37
C THR A 144 -13.40 -13.33 3.29
N LEU A 145 -13.68 -14.54 2.83
CA LEU A 145 -12.68 -15.54 2.50
C LEU A 145 -12.27 -15.39 1.03
N VAL A 146 -10.97 -15.24 0.81
CA VAL A 146 -10.37 -15.07 -0.52
C VAL A 146 -9.46 -16.25 -0.81
N LYS A 147 -9.58 -16.83 -2.01
CA LYS A 147 -8.69 -17.87 -2.54
C LYS A 147 -8.42 -17.60 -4.01
N ASP A 148 -7.16 -17.78 -4.43
CA ASP A 148 -6.72 -17.50 -5.80
C ASP A 148 -7.14 -16.10 -6.29
N LYS A 149 -7.01 -15.09 -5.40
CA LYS A 149 -7.44 -13.71 -5.63
C LYS A 149 -8.94 -13.57 -5.93
N LYS A 150 -9.75 -14.57 -5.65
CA LYS A 150 -11.21 -14.55 -5.85
C LYS A 150 -11.94 -14.63 -4.51
N ARG A 151 -13.02 -13.89 -4.40
CA ARG A 151 -13.91 -13.92 -3.24
C ARG A 151 -14.75 -15.19 -3.27
N LEU A 152 -14.54 -16.10 -2.30
CA LEU A 152 -15.34 -17.31 -2.15
C LEU A 152 -16.61 -17.07 -1.35
N HIS A 153 -16.44 -16.56 -0.12
CA HIS A 153 -17.52 -16.33 0.82
C HIS A 153 -17.41 -14.94 1.42
N SER A 154 -18.53 -14.35 1.78
CA SER A 154 -18.57 -13.11 2.53
C SER A 154 -19.81 -12.99 3.38
N VAL A 155 -19.68 -12.36 4.56
CA VAL A 155 -20.76 -12.07 5.49
C VAL A 155 -20.57 -10.68 6.09
N SER A 156 -21.67 -9.98 6.33
CA SER A 156 -21.68 -8.74 7.13
C SER A 156 -22.41 -9.04 8.44
N ILE A 157 -21.75 -8.76 9.55
CA ILE A 157 -22.24 -9.08 10.90
C ILE A 157 -22.41 -7.78 11.68
N PRO A 158 -23.54 -7.54 12.37
CA PRO A 158 -23.82 -6.28 13.07
C PRO A 158 -23.09 -6.17 14.42
N ILE A 159 -21.78 -6.43 14.44
CA ILE A 159 -20.89 -6.32 15.63
C ILE A 159 -19.74 -5.35 15.36
N GLY A 160 -20.04 -4.09 15.09
CA GLY A 160 -19.03 -3.05 14.94
C GLY A 160 -18.51 -2.50 16.27
N ALA A 161 -17.44 -1.71 16.20
CA ALA A 161 -16.79 -1.16 17.40
C ALA A 161 -17.72 -0.26 18.22
N VAL A 162 -18.57 0.55 17.58
CA VAL A 162 -19.56 1.41 18.27
C VAL A 162 -20.69 0.56 18.84
N THR A 163 -21.28 -0.30 18.04
CA THR A 163 -22.42 -1.16 18.46
C THR A 163 -22.07 -2.00 19.68
N LEU A 164 -20.89 -2.65 19.69
CA LEU A 164 -20.46 -3.43 20.85
C LEU A 164 -20.14 -2.56 22.05
N THR A 165 -19.58 -1.36 21.85
CA THR A 165 -19.31 -0.43 22.94
C THR A 165 -20.60 -0.02 23.63
N GLU A 166 -21.66 0.27 22.90
CA GLU A 166 -22.98 0.61 23.45
C GLU A 166 -23.66 -0.59 24.11
N MET A 167 -23.66 -1.74 23.41
CA MET A 167 -24.26 -2.98 23.92
C MET A 167 -23.68 -3.40 25.28
N PHE A 168 -22.38 -3.29 25.43
CA PHE A 168 -21.67 -3.68 26.65
C PHE A 168 -21.32 -2.51 27.55
N GLN A 169 -21.72 -1.27 27.22
CA GLN A 169 -21.40 -0.06 27.99
C GLN A 169 -19.89 0.00 28.32
N SER A 170 -19.07 -0.15 27.30
CA SER A 170 -17.60 -0.34 27.43
C SER A 170 -16.80 0.90 27.06
N SER A 171 -17.40 2.08 27.01
CA SER A 171 -16.72 3.36 26.72
C SER A 171 -15.77 3.82 27.81
N GLY A 172 -16.15 3.59 29.09
CA GLY A 172 -15.33 3.92 30.27
C GLY A 172 -14.38 2.80 30.70
N ASN A 173 -14.27 2.65 32.03
CA ASN A 173 -13.49 1.56 32.65
C ASN A 173 -14.29 0.25 32.58
N VAL A 174 -13.64 -0.81 32.09
CA VAL A 174 -14.32 -2.07 31.81
C VAL A 174 -13.79 -3.18 32.71
N PRO A 175 -14.64 -3.72 33.63
CA PRO A 175 -14.25 -4.84 34.48
C PRO A 175 -13.89 -6.11 33.68
N LEU A 176 -12.99 -6.93 34.23
CA LEU A 176 -12.54 -8.17 33.59
C LEU A 176 -13.70 -9.12 33.22
N ALA A 177 -14.67 -9.26 34.11
CA ALA A 177 -15.88 -10.08 33.88
C ALA A 177 -16.64 -9.62 32.62
N LYS A 178 -16.78 -8.31 32.42
CA LYS A 178 -17.42 -7.73 31.22
C LYS A 178 -16.61 -7.97 29.95
N LEU A 179 -15.26 -7.86 30.01
CA LEU A 179 -14.39 -8.20 28.92
C LEU A 179 -14.53 -9.67 28.51
N THR A 180 -14.61 -10.58 29.49
CA THR A 180 -14.84 -12.01 29.26
C THR A 180 -16.17 -12.26 28.58
N THR A 181 -17.27 -11.67 29.09
CA THR A 181 -18.60 -11.80 28.49
C THR A 181 -18.62 -11.29 27.05
N MET A 182 -17.97 -10.16 26.78
CA MET A 182 -17.87 -9.61 25.42
C MET A 182 -17.09 -10.56 24.48
N LYS A 183 -15.96 -11.13 24.93
CA LYS A 183 -15.19 -12.11 24.15
C LYS A 183 -16.04 -13.35 23.82
N THR A 184 -16.70 -13.93 24.81
CA THR A 184 -17.58 -15.09 24.61
C THR A 184 -18.71 -14.78 23.62
N PHE A 185 -19.31 -13.59 23.71
CA PHE A 185 -20.32 -13.14 22.75
C PHE A 185 -19.76 -13.06 21.33
N ILE A 186 -18.58 -12.42 21.14
CA ILE A 186 -17.93 -12.31 19.83
C ILE A 186 -17.60 -13.70 19.27
N GLN A 187 -17.03 -14.59 20.09
CA GLN A 187 -16.73 -15.98 19.70
C GLN A 187 -17.99 -16.70 19.23
N GLY A 188 -19.08 -16.64 20.01
CA GLY A 188 -20.34 -17.28 19.63
C GLY A 188 -20.97 -16.72 18.35
N VAL A 189 -20.70 -15.47 18.00
CA VAL A 189 -21.11 -14.90 16.71
C VAL A 189 -20.23 -15.40 15.58
N LEU A 190 -18.91 -15.47 15.77
CA LEU A 190 -17.97 -15.96 14.77
C LEU A 190 -18.13 -17.46 14.52
N ASP A 191 -18.55 -18.25 15.51
CA ASP A 191 -18.79 -19.71 15.41
C ASP A 191 -20.00 -20.05 14.53
N LYS A 192 -20.90 -19.09 14.31
CA LYS A 192 -22.02 -19.26 13.37
C LYS A 192 -21.62 -19.17 11.89
N ILE A 193 -20.38 -18.78 11.59
CA ILE A 193 -19.87 -18.70 10.22
C ILE A 193 -19.35 -20.08 9.81
N SER A 194 -20.20 -20.87 9.16
CA SER A 194 -19.92 -22.26 8.80
C SER A 194 -18.72 -22.48 7.86
N TRP A 195 -18.37 -21.45 7.07
CA TRP A 195 -17.27 -21.48 6.14
C TRP A 195 -15.98 -20.83 6.67
N PHE A 196 -15.94 -20.44 7.95
CA PHE A 196 -14.73 -19.87 8.54
C PHE A 196 -13.60 -20.92 8.52
N PRO A 197 -12.37 -20.59 8.04
CA PRO A 197 -11.28 -21.57 7.94
C PRO A 197 -10.93 -22.18 9.31
N ASP A 198 -10.73 -23.47 9.36
CA ASP A 198 -10.25 -24.20 10.54
C ASP A 198 -8.72 -24.44 10.53
N TYR A 199 -8.04 -23.97 9.47
CA TYR A 199 -6.60 -23.99 9.26
C TYR A 199 -5.98 -22.60 9.36
N PRO A 200 -4.65 -22.50 9.62
CA PRO A 200 -3.96 -21.21 9.65
C PRO A 200 -4.05 -20.48 8.32
N ILE A 201 -4.57 -19.25 8.33
CA ILE A 201 -4.72 -18.43 7.12
C ILE A 201 -4.21 -17.00 7.38
N PRO A 202 -3.52 -16.37 6.41
CA PRO A 202 -3.17 -14.96 6.49
C PRO A 202 -4.41 -14.08 6.69
N VAL A 203 -4.30 -13.08 7.55
CA VAL A 203 -5.41 -12.17 7.85
C VAL A 203 -5.06 -10.76 7.43
N ILE A 204 -5.96 -10.12 6.67
CA ILE A 204 -5.87 -8.71 6.29
C ILE A 204 -7.00 -7.96 6.99
N GLY A 205 -6.64 -6.91 7.74
CA GLY A 205 -7.59 -6.09 8.47
C GLY A 205 -7.73 -4.69 7.86
N VAL A 206 -8.97 -4.25 7.72
CA VAL A 206 -9.37 -2.90 7.31
C VAL A 206 -10.11 -2.23 8.45
N GLY A 207 -10.14 -0.93 8.49
CA GLY A 207 -10.93 -0.17 9.45
C GLY A 207 -10.10 0.70 10.38
N GLY A 208 -10.82 1.53 11.11
CA GLY A 208 -10.19 2.52 11.98
C GLY A 208 -9.56 1.91 13.23
N THR A 209 -10.14 0.87 13.80
CA THR A 209 -9.59 0.14 14.94
C THR A 209 -8.27 -0.52 14.58
N VAL A 210 -8.25 -1.28 13.49
CA VAL A 210 -7.05 -1.97 12.98
C VAL A 210 -5.90 -1.01 12.78
N ARG A 211 -6.17 0.15 12.15
CA ARG A 211 -5.15 1.20 11.96
C ARG A 211 -4.63 1.80 13.26
N ASN A 212 -5.47 1.94 14.29
CA ASN A 212 -5.01 2.43 15.60
C ASN A 212 -4.14 1.38 16.31
N LEU A 213 -4.51 0.10 16.29
CA LEU A 213 -3.70 -0.98 16.84
C LEU A 213 -2.30 -1.01 16.20
N ALA A 214 -2.24 -0.91 14.86
CA ALA A 214 -0.98 -0.84 14.13
C ALA A 214 -0.15 0.40 14.48
N LYS A 215 -0.77 1.58 14.61
CA LYS A 215 -0.05 2.80 15.02
C LYS A 215 0.51 2.68 16.44
N ILE A 216 -0.25 2.11 17.37
CA ILE A 216 0.23 1.88 18.73
C ILE A 216 1.47 0.98 18.69
N HIS A 217 1.41 -0.13 17.94
CA HIS A 217 2.53 -1.04 17.80
C HIS A 217 3.74 -0.39 17.11
N GLN A 218 3.54 0.36 16.01
CA GLN A 218 4.63 1.09 15.35
C GLN A 218 5.32 2.10 16.29
N ARG A 219 4.55 2.80 17.14
CA ARG A 219 5.10 3.73 18.13
C ARG A 219 5.86 3.01 19.23
N ALA A 220 5.35 1.90 19.73
CA ALA A 220 5.99 1.09 20.76
C ALA A 220 7.31 0.46 20.28
N SER A 221 7.35 0.01 19.03
CA SER A 221 8.52 -0.61 18.39
C SER A 221 9.48 0.40 17.72
N SER A 222 9.20 1.71 17.81
CA SER A 222 9.97 2.74 17.09
C SER A 222 10.13 2.45 15.60
N TYR A 223 9.07 1.91 14.97
CA TYR A 223 9.07 1.51 13.57
C TYR A 223 9.35 2.72 12.66
N PRO A 224 10.35 2.68 11.78
CA PRO A 224 10.86 3.88 11.11
C PRO A 224 10.03 4.36 9.92
N LEU A 225 9.02 3.57 9.47
CA LEU A 225 8.14 3.94 8.37
C LEU A 225 6.76 4.33 8.90
N PRO A 226 6.28 5.57 8.73
CA PRO A 226 4.95 5.98 9.16
C PRO A 226 3.85 5.52 8.17
N LYS A 227 4.00 4.34 7.61
CA LYS A 227 3.11 3.71 6.64
C LYS A 227 2.29 2.63 7.31
N LEU A 228 0.99 2.58 7.04
CA LEU A 228 0.11 1.54 7.58
C LEU A 228 -0.32 0.52 6.54
N HIS A 229 -0.44 0.94 5.27
CA HIS A 229 -0.82 0.02 4.20
C HIS A 229 0.27 -1.03 4.00
N ASN A 230 -0.12 -2.29 4.03
CA ASN A 230 0.73 -3.47 3.99
C ASN A 230 1.72 -3.61 5.17
N TYR A 231 1.45 -2.90 6.29
CA TYR A 231 2.15 -3.14 7.54
C TYR A 231 1.71 -4.47 8.14
N GLN A 232 2.65 -5.31 8.50
CA GLN A 232 2.43 -6.60 9.15
C GLN A 232 3.03 -6.58 10.55
N PHE A 233 2.31 -7.09 11.52
CA PHE A 233 2.87 -7.32 12.85
C PHE A 233 2.37 -8.65 13.44
N PRO A 234 3.21 -9.31 14.29
CA PRO A 234 2.88 -10.60 14.86
C PRO A 234 1.56 -10.55 15.66
N VAL A 235 0.77 -11.62 15.61
CA VAL A 235 -0.46 -11.70 16.41
C VAL A 235 -0.14 -11.69 17.91
N GLU A 236 1.00 -12.21 18.33
CA GLU A 236 1.48 -12.14 19.72
C GLU A 236 1.60 -10.69 20.19
N ASP A 237 2.23 -9.82 19.39
CA ASP A 237 2.35 -8.39 19.70
C ASP A 237 0.98 -7.70 19.71
N LEU A 238 0.08 -8.09 18.80
CA LEU A 238 -1.31 -7.61 18.81
C LEU A 238 -2.00 -7.94 20.13
N LEU A 239 -1.84 -9.17 20.65
CA LEU A 239 -2.44 -9.59 21.91
C LEU A 239 -1.92 -8.77 23.10
N GLU A 240 -0.64 -8.46 23.12
CA GLU A 240 -0.05 -7.58 24.15
C GLU A 240 -0.57 -6.14 24.03
N VAL A 241 -0.73 -5.61 22.82
CA VAL A 241 -1.36 -4.29 22.61
C VAL A 241 -2.82 -4.29 23.11
N VAL A 242 -3.59 -5.34 22.79
CA VAL A 242 -4.98 -5.45 23.27
C VAL A 242 -5.05 -5.57 24.79
N LYS A 243 -4.18 -6.36 25.41
CA LYS A 243 -4.06 -6.50 26.87
C LYS A 243 -3.72 -5.16 27.52
N MET A 244 -2.77 -4.42 26.97
CA MET A 244 -2.40 -3.08 27.44
C MET A 244 -3.61 -2.11 27.36
N ILE A 245 -4.35 -2.09 26.25
CA ILE A 245 -5.51 -1.22 26.07
C ILE A 245 -6.63 -1.56 27.07
N THR A 246 -6.94 -2.84 27.23
CA THR A 246 -8.03 -3.32 28.09
C THR A 246 -7.74 -3.15 29.58
N GLY A 247 -6.48 -3.06 29.98
CA GLY A 247 -6.05 -2.82 31.36
C GLY A 247 -6.01 -1.34 31.77
N LYS A 248 -6.30 -0.39 30.85
CA LYS A 248 -6.22 1.05 31.09
C LYS A 248 -7.58 1.69 31.30
N THR A 249 -7.61 2.75 32.14
CA THR A 249 -8.78 3.62 32.29
C THR A 249 -9.04 4.42 31.01
N TYR A 250 -10.20 5.06 30.91
CA TYR A 250 -10.52 5.89 29.75
C TYR A 250 -9.51 7.04 29.55
N GLU A 251 -9.14 7.70 30.64
CA GLU A 251 -8.20 8.82 30.67
C GLU A 251 -6.78 8.40 30.26
N GLU A 252 -6.38 7.20 30.68
CA GLU A 252 -5.10 6.62 30.28
C GLU A 252 -5.10 6.20 28.81
N ARG A 253 -6.23 5.66 28.29
CA ARG A 253 -6.35 5.32 26.87
C ARG A 253 -6.21 6.53 25.96
N GLN A 254 -6.75 7.70 26.36
CA GLN A 254 -6.59 8.94 25.60
C GLN A 254 -5.13 9.39 25.44
N LYS A 255 -4.24 8.92 26.32
CA LYS A 255 -2.81 9.24 26.32
C LYS A 255 -1.93 8.19 25.62
N ILE A 256 -2.52 7.10 25.12
CA ILE A 256 -1.75 6.06 24.42
C ILE A 256 -1.20 6.63 23.10
N SER A 257 0.13 6.61 22.95
CA SER A 257 0.78 7.03 21.71
C SER A 257 0.34 6.15 20.53
N GLY A 258 -0.13 6.77 19.46
CA GLY A 258 -0.68 6.06 18.30
C GLY A 258 -2.20 5.85 18.32
N LEU A 259 -2.87 5.98 19.46
CA LEU A 259 -4.33 5.95 19.56
C LEU A 259 -4.90 7.35 19.30
N SER A 260 -5.87 7.44 18.38
CA SER A 260 -6.65 8.67 18.20
C SER A 260 -7.58 8.87 19.41
N SER A 261 -7.57 10.06 20.00
CA SER A 261 -8.44 10.41 21.15
C SER A 261 -9.91 10.17 20.86
N GLU A 262 -10.36 10.42 19.63
CA GLU A 262 -11.73 10.18 19.14
C GLU A 262 -12.18 8.70 19.19
N ARG A 263 -11.24 7.78 19.47
CA ARG A 263 -11.49 6.33 19.50
C ARG A 263 -11.24 5.68 20.85
N ALA A 264 -10.80 6.46 21.84
CA ALA A 264 -10.47 5.94 23.17
C ALA A 264 -11.67 5.24 23.86
N ASP A 265 -12.88 5.66 23.50
CA ASP A 265 -14.14 5.10 23.99
C ASP A 265 -14.52 3.75 23.35
N ILE A 266 -14.26 3.60 22.03
CA ILE A 266 -14.67 2.42 21.25
C ILE A 266 -13.54 1.41 21.01
N ILE A 267 -12.31 1.73 21.43
CA ILE A 267 -11.13 0.91 21.08
C ILE A 267 -11.17 -0.45 21.77
N ILE A 268 -11.70 -0.57 22.98
CA ILE A 268 -11.78 -1.85 23.71
C ILE A 268 -12.61 -2.85 22.90
N ALA A 269 -13.87 -2.50 22.61
CA ALA A 269 -14.77 -3.38 21.87
C ALA A 269 -14.18 -3.75 20.49
N GLY A 270 -13.68 -2.74 19.75
CA GLY A 270 -13.08 -2.99 18.44
C GLY A 270 -11.84 -3.87 18.51
N SER A 271 -10.97 -3.69 19.52
CA SER A 271 -9.75 -4.51 19.66
C SER A 271 -10.06 -5.97 19.99
N LEU A 272 -11.13 -6.23 20.79
CA LEU A 272 -11.57 -7.59 21.07
C LEU A 272 -12.11 -8.29 19.82
N VAL A 273 -12.84 -7.59 18.94
CA VAL A 273 -13.27 -8.18 17.66
C VAL A 273 -12.05 -8.58 16.82
N VAL A 274 -11.06 -7.71 16.68
CA VAL A 274 -9.81 -8.01 15.96
C VAL A 274 -9.11 -9.23 16.57
N GLN A 275 -8.95 -9.24 17.91
CA GLN A 275 -8.34 -10.34 18.64
C GLN A 275 -9.02 -11.69 18.35
N GLU A 276 -10.35 -11.75 18.44
CA GLU A 276 -11.07 -13.02 18.28
C GLU A 276 -11.06 -13.50 16.81
N ILE A 277 -11.09 -12.59 15.84
CA ILE A 277 -10.95 -12.94 14.42
C ILE A 277 -9.57 -13.55 14.14
N VAL A 278 -8.47 -12.91 14.56
CA VAL A 278 -7.11 -13.40 14.26
C VAL A 278 -6.80 -14.71 14.99
N LYS A 279 -7.33 -14.89 16.22
CA LYS A 279 -7.21 -16.14 16.97
C LYS A 279 -7.96 -17.28 16.29
N LYS A 280 -9.21 -17.05 15.88
CA LYS A 280 -10.02 -18.05 15.17
C LYS A 280 -9.40 -18.43 13.83
N ALA A 281 -8.81 -17.48 13.12
CA ALA A 281 -8.08 -17.70 11.87
C ALA A 281 -6.71 -18.39 12.07
N LYS A 282 -6.26 -18.61 13.30
CA LYS A 282 -4.93 -19.14 13.64
C LYS A 282 -3.82 -18.37 12.91
N ALA A 283 -3.99 -17.07 12.73
CA ALA A 283 -3.07 -16.22 11.96
C ALA A 283 -1.77 -16.01 12.74
N ALA A 284 -0.63 -16.07 12.04
CA ALA A 284 0.67 -15.71 12.60
C ALA A 284 0.88 -14.19 12.62
N TYR A 285 0.35 -13.49 11.61
CA TYR A 285 0.48 -12.04 11.43
C TYR A 285 -0.86 -11.41 11.05
N LEU A 286 -1.05 -10.16 11.48
CA LEU A 286 -2.10 -9.28 10.99
C LEU A 286 -1.52 -8.29 9.99
N THR A 287 -2.00 -8.31 8.75
CA THR A 287 -1.65 -7.34 7.71
C THR A 287 -2.68 -6.20 7.69
N ILE A 288 -2.21 -4.97 7.64
CA ILE A 288 -3.07 -3.78 7.65
C ILE A 288 -3.31 -3.29 6.23
N SER A 289 -4.58 -3.16 5.82
CA SER A 289 -4.89 -2.43 4.60
C SER A 289 -5.25 -0.96 4.88
N GLY A 290 -4.56 -0.06 4.21
CA GLY A 290 -4.93 1.36 4.13
C GLY A 290 -6.11 1.59 3.18
N CYS A 291 -6.30 0.65 2.25
CA CYS A 291 -7.31 0.67 1.20
C CYS A 291 -8.51 -0.22 1.57
N GLY A 292 -9.71 0.15 1.15
CA GLY A 292 -10.95 -0.55 1.46
C GLY A 292 -12.09 -0.05 0.59
N LEU A 293 -13.24 0.23 1.18
CA LEU A 293 -14.47 0.62 0.49
C LEU A 293 -14.30 1.78 -0.52
N ARG A 294 -13.57 2.84 -0.17
CA ARG A 294 -13.39 4.02 -1.04
C ARG A 294 -12.56 3.70 -2.27
N GLU A 295 -11.46 3.00 -2.06
CA GLU A 295 -10.59 2.54 -3.13
C GLU A 295 -11.32 1.52 -4.00
N GLY A 296 -12.15 0.64 -3.40
CA GLY A 296 -13.03 -0.26 -4.13
C GLY A 296 -14.07 0.45 -4.98
N LEU A 297 -14.67 1.54 -4.51
CA LEU A 297 -15.54 2.40 -5.32
C LEU A 297 -14.78 3.04 -6.49
N PHE A 298 -13.54 3.47 -6.26
CA PHE A 298 -12.68 3.98 -7.31
C PHE A 298 -12.41 2.92 -8.37
N PHE A 299 -11.94 1.72 -8.00
CA PHE A 299 -11.62 0.65 -8.95
C PHE A 299 -12.88 0.13 -9.68
N HIS A 300 -14.01 0.06 -9.00
CA HIS A 300 -15.28 -0.28 -9.64
C HIS A 300 -15.67 0.68 -10.78
N TYR A 301 -15.29 1.96 -10.66
CA TYR A 301 -15.45 2.94 -11.75
C TYR A 301 -14.33 2.86 -12.78
N TYR A 302 -13.09 2.69 -12.33
CA TYR A 302 -11.86 2.79 -13.12
C TYR A 302 -11.65 1.57 -14.04
N ASP A 303 -11.84 0.35 -13.50
CA ASP A 303 -11.51 -0.88 -14.22
C ASP A 303 -12.26 -1.04 -15.57
N PRO A 304 -13.57 -0.79 -15.66
CA PRO A 304 -14.26 -0.89 -16.95
C PRO A 304 -13.72 0.05 -18.03
N LEU A 305 -13.06 1.14 -17.64
CA LEU A 305 -12.53 2.15 -18.55
C LEU A 305 -11.06 1.88 -18.95
N PHE A 306 -10.24 1.33 -18.02
CA PHE A 306 -8.79 1.27 -18.17
C PHE A 306 -8.17 -0.10 -17.88
N ASP A 307 -8.94 -1.09 -17.43
CA ASP A 307 -8.49 -2.46 -17.12
C ASP A 307 -9.62 -3.49 -17.37
N ALA A 308 -10.37 -3.33 -18.45
CA ALA A 308 -11.54 -4.17 -18.75
C ALA A 308 -11.21 -5.67 -18.83
N ASP A 309 -9.98 -6.04 -19.15
CA ASP A 309 -9.50 -7.42 -19.23
C ASP A 309 -8.88 -7.93 -17.90
N GLY A 310 -8.82 -7.09 -16.86
CA GLY A 310 -8.33 -7.44 -15.51
C GLY A 310 -6.83 -7.77 -15.44
N LYS A 311 -6.04 -7.40 -16.44
CA LYS A 311 -4.60 -7.74 -16.50
C LYS A 311 -3.75 -6.93 -15.53
N LYS A 312 -4.19 -5.74 -15.13
CA LYS A 312 -3.43 -4.90 -14.20
C LYS A 312 -3.21 -5.54 -12.82
N GLN A 313 -4.17 -6.34 -12.35
CA GLN A 313 -4.04 -7.06 -11.08
C GLN A 313 -2.99 -8.18 -11.14
N THR A 314 -2.75 -8.76 -12.32
CA THR A 314 -1.78 -9.85 -12.50
C THR A 314 -0.34 -9.36 -12.30
N HIS A 315 -0.05 -8.11 -12.65
CA HIS A 315 1.27 -7.48 -12.56
C HIS A 315 1.22 -6.24 -11.64
N MET A 316 0.63 -6.38 -10.46
CA MET A 316 0.29 -5.27 -9.56
C MET A 316 1.46 -4.31 -9.31
N LEU A 317 2.62 -4.83 -8.89
CA LEU A 317 3.78 -3.99 -8.61
C LEU A 317 4.21 -3.19 -9.85
N TRP A 318 4.33 -3.87 -10.99
CA TRP A 318 4.75 -3.25 -12.23
C TRP A 318 3.81 -2.14 -12.68
N ASN A 319 2.52 -2.43 -12.70
CA ASN A 319 1.49 -1.45 -13.06
C ASN A 319 1.41 -0.29 -12.07
N SER A 320 1.70 -0.54 -10.79
CA SER A 320 1.72 0.52 -9.79
C SER A 320 2.95 1.43 -9.92
N VAL A 321 4.13 0.88 -10.25
CA VAL A 321 5.34 1.67 -10.56
C VAL A 321 5.09 2.52 -11.80
N LYS A 322 4.58 1.92 -12.88
CA LYS A 322 4.25 2.63 -14.11
C LYS A 322 3.23 3.73 -13.86
N ASN A 323 2.13 3.43 -13.14
CA ASN A 323 1.15 4.44 -12.75
C ASN A 323 1.80 5.61 -12.00
N TYR A 324 2.71 5.33 -11.06
CA TYR A 324 3.41 6.38 -10.33
C TYR A 324 4.26 7.24 -11.26
N MET A 325 5.07 6.64 -12.13
CA MET A 325 5.87 7.36 -13.14
C MET A 325 5.00 8.22 -14.05
N ASP A 326 3.91 7.68 -14.58
CA ASP A 326 2.98 8.36 -15.47
C ASP A 326 2.27 9.58 -14.82
N THR A 327 2.28 9.66 -13.47
CA THR A 327 1.79 10.85 -12.74
C THR A 327 2.83 11.95 -12.56
N LEU A 328 4.10 11.66 -12.87
CA LEU A 328 5.21 12.60 -12.70
C LEU A 328 5.48 13.36 -14.02
N PRO A 329 5.84 14.66 -13.97
CA PRO A 329 6.20 15.44 -15.15
C PRO A 329 7.66 15.17 -15.54
N MET A 330 7.98 13.95 -16.00
CA MET A 330 9.36 13.55 -16.40
C MET A 330 9.52 13.56 -17.91
N GLU A 331 10.64 14.14 -18.38
CA GLU A 331 11.01 14.18 -19.81
C GLU A 331 11.92 13.01 -20.22
N TYR A 332 12.66 12.41 -19.28
CA TYR A 332 13.74 11.41 -19.57
C TYR A 332 13.32 9.96 -19.32
N THR A 333 12.12 9.58 -19.75
CA THR A 333 11.63 8.22 -19.51
C THR A 333 12.41 7.15 -20.27
N PHE A 334 12.95 7.45 -21.46
CA PHE A 334 13.65 6.46 -22.28
C PHE A 334 15.00 6.04 -21.66
N HIS A 335 15.77 6.98 -21.11
CA HIS A 335 16.99 6.68 -20.34
C HIS A 335 16.72 5.67 -19.22
N THR A 336 15.71 5.94 -18.38
CA THR A 336 15.38 5.04 -17.26
C THR A 336 14.96 3.64 -17.72
N HIS A 337 14.27 3.52 -18.86
CA HIS A 337 13.92 2.22 -19.45
C HIS A 337 15.16 1.50 -19.99
N TYR A 338 16.06 2.23 -20.65
CA TYR A 338 17.27 1.69 -21.23
C TYR A 338 18.25 1.20 -20.14
N VAL A 339 18.48 1.99 -19.11
CA VAL A 339 19.25 1.60 -17.92
C VAL A 339 18.63 0.39 -17.24
N THR A 340 17.30 0.36 -17.10
CA THR A 340 16.59 -0.81 -16.56
C THR A 340 16.83 -2.07 -17.40
N ALA A 341 16.76 -1.96 -18.73
CA ALA A 341 16.99 -3.10 -19.63
C ALA A 341 18.41 -3.65 -19.48
N MET A 342 19.43 -2.80 -19.37
CA MET A 342 20.81 -3.21 -19.13
C MET A 342 20.98 -3.87 -17.76
N ALA A 343 20.47 -3.27 -16.71
CA ALA A 343 20.54 -3.82 -15.35
C ALA A 343 19.88 -5.20 -15.26
N LEU A 344 18.70 -5.37 -15.85
CA LEU A 344 18.00 -6.65 -15.90
C LEU A 344 18.73 -7.68 -16.75
N SER A 345 19.33 -7.27 -17.86
CA SER A 345 20.12 -8.17 -18.70
C SER A 345 21.34 -8.72 -17.95
N MET A 346 22.05 -7.88 -17.17
CA MET A 346 23.14 -8.34 -16.29
C MET A 346 22.62 -9.27 -15.18
N PHE A 347 21.52 -8.91 -14.56
CA PHE A 347 20.89 -9.74 -13.53
C PHE A 347 20.57 -11.13 -14.07
N ASP A 348 19.84 -11.22 -15.18
CA ASP A 348 19.38 -12.49 -15.76
C ASP A 348 20.54 -13.38 -16.20
N GLN A 349 21.57 -12.81 -16.83
CA GLN A 349 22.72 -13.56 -17.34
C GLN A 349 23.68 -14.02 -16.24
N TRP A 350 23.81 -13.29 -15.11
CA TRP A 350 24.62 -13.67 -13.96
C TRP A 350 23.85 -14.35 -12.84
N GLN A 351 22.64 -14.83 -13.11
CA GLN A 351 21.77 -15.48 -12.12
C GLN A 351 22.48 -16.64 -11.39
N LYS A 352 23.34 -17.40 -12.05
CA LYS A 352 24.16 -18.47 -11.44
C LYS A 352 25.28 -17.96 -10.51
N VAL A 353 25.59 -16.67 -10.55
CA VAL A 353 26.59 -16.03 -9.66
C VAL A 353 25.93 -15.45 -8.41
N HIS A 354 24.84 -14.70 -8.58
CA HIS A 354 24.20 -14.00 -7.46
C HIS A 354 23.11 -14.83 -6.77
N HIS A 355 22.53 -15.83 -7.42
CA HIS A 355 21.48 -16.73 -6.89
C HIS A 355 20.23 -16.02 -6.34
N MET A 356 20.00 -14.74 -6.66
CA MET A 356 18.81 -14.00 -6.25
C MET A 356 17.59 -14.46 -7.05
N ASP A 357 16.39 -14.30 -6.47
CA ASP A 357 15.13 -14.77 -7.02
C ASP A 357 14.40 -13.70 -7.87
N GLU A 358 13.23 -14.06 -8.37
CA GLU A 358 12.36 -13.18 -9.16
C GLU A 358 11.87 -11.96 -8.35
N ARG A 359 11.80 -12.06 -7.02
CA ARG A 359 11.47 -10.92 -6.14
C ARG A 359 12.56 -9.84 -6.24
N ALA A 360 13.83 -10.23 -6.15
CA ALA A 360 14.96 -9.33 -6.28
C ALA A 360 15.01 -8.69 -7.69
N ARG A 361 14.69 -9.47 -8.73
CA ARG A 361 14.57 -8.99 -10.11
C ARG A 361 13.51 -7.89 -10.24
N LYS A 362 12.34 -8.06 -9.62
CA LYS A 362 11.28 -7.04 -9.61
C LYS A 362 11.71 -5.76 -8.88
N ILE A 363 12.45 -5.88 -7.78
CA ILE A 363 13.01 -4.74 -7.05
C ILE A 363 13.99 -3.98 -7.93
N LEU A 364 14.88 -4.67 -8.65
CA LEU A 364 15.82 -4.05 -9.58
C LEU A 364 15.10 -3.33 -10.71
N ALA A 365 14.09 -3.95 -11.31
CA ALA A 365 13.28 -3.35 -12.36
C ALA A 365 12.58 -2.07 -11.89
N ALA A 366 11.97 -2.11 -10.71
CA ALA A 366 11.33 -0.93 -10.13
C ALA A 366 12.36 0.17 -9.80
N ALA A 367 13.52 -0.19 -9.26
CA ALA A 367 14.59 0.75 -8.95
C ALA A 367 15.15 1.39 -10.22
N GLY A 368 15.34 0.62 -11.29
CA GLY A 368 15.80 1.13 -12.58
C GLY A 368 14.85 2.16 -13.17
N LEU A 369 13.52 1.98 -13.03
CA LEU A 369 12.55 2.98 -13.46
C LEU A 369 12.52 4.23 -12.57
N LEU A 370 12.83 4.09 -11.27
CA LEU A 370 12.64 5.13 -10.27
C LEU A 370 13.94 5.84 -9.84
N HIS A 371 15.13 5.40 -10.36
CA HIS A 371 16.41 5.90 -9.84
C HIS A 371 16.58 7.41 -10.04
N ASP A 372 15.97 7.96 -11.08
CA ASP A 372 16.12 9.35 -11.51
C ASP A 372 14.93 10.26 -11.18
N VAL A 373 13.85 9.75 -10.54
CA VAL A 373 12.68 10.58 -10.18
C VAL A 373 13.04 11.75 -9.25
N GLY A 374 14.15 11.66 -8.55
CA GLY A 374 14.67 12.71 -7.67
C GLY A 374 15.12 13.98 -8.38
N ASN A 375 15.40 13.92 -9.69
CA ASN A 375 15.71 15.09 -10.54
C ASN A 375 14.55 16.11 -10.53
N LEU A 376 13.31 15.66 -10.28
CA LEU A 376 12.15 16.55 -10.09
C LEU A 376 12.27 17.47 -8.86
N ILE A 377 13.08 17.09 -7.88
CA ILE A 377 13.36 17.92 -6.69
C ILE A 377 14.59 18.77 -6.94
N ASN A 378 15.73 18.13 -7.27
CA ASN A 378 16.98 18.78 -7.58
C ASN A 378 17.96 17.79 -8.23
N TYR A 379 18.74 18.25 -9.21
CA TYR A 379 19.83 17.47 -9.80
C TYR A 379 20.89 17.07 -8.76
N TYR A 380 21.29 18.02 -7.89
CA TYR A 380 22.24 17.70 -6.83
C TYR A 380 21.64 16.73 -5.81
N SER A 381 22.34 15.62 -5.59
CA SER A 381 21.91 14.54 -4.69
C SER A 381 20.60 13.86 -5.13
N HIS A 382 20.25 13.89 -6.42
CA HIS A 382 19.00 13.30 -6.93
C HIS A 382 18.82 11.82 -6.53
N ALA A 383 19.89 11.05 -6.40
CA ALA A 383 19.84 9.66 -5.90
C ALA A 383 19.17 9.56 -4.52
N ARG A 384 19.46 10.50 -3.61
CA ARG A 384 18.81 10.57 -2.28
C ARG A 384 17.37 11.05 -2.38
N HIS A 385 17.09 11.98 -3.29
CA HIS A 385 15.73 12.44 -3.57
C HIS A 385 14.90 11.32 -4.18
N SER A 386 15.45 10.53 -5.11
CA SER A 386 14.81 9.34 -5.67
C SER A 386 14.50 8.30 -4.59
N ALA A 387 15.45 8.04 -3.68
CA ALA A 387 15.21 7.16 -2.55
C ALA A 387 14.07 7.65 -1.65
N TYR A 388 14.05 8.96 -1.33
CA TYR A 388 12.97 9.56 -0.55
C TYR A 388 11.61 9.44 -1.26
N MET A 389 11.55 9.77 -2.54
CA MET A 389 10.32 9.69 -3.33
C MET A 389 9.83 8.24 -3.41
N THR A 390 10.71 7.29 -3.70
CA THR A 390 10.39 5.84 -3.78
C THR A 390 9.90 5.30 -2.44
N ALA A 391 10.56 5.62 -1.32
CA ALA A 391 10.15 5.18 0.01
C ALA A 391 8.76 5.71 0.42
N ASN A 392 8.37 6.90 -0.07
CA ASN A 392 7.10 7.54 0.26
C ASN A 392 6.03 7.39 -0.82
N ALA A 393 6.35 6.85 -1.98
CA ALA A 393 5.41 6.65 -3.08
C ALA A 393 4.27 5.69 -2.69
N HIS A 394 3.07 5.94 -3.24
CA HIS A 394 1.93 5.03 -3.17
C HIS A 394 2.07 3.95 -4.25
N ILE A 395 3.02 3.04 -4.06
CA ILE A 395 3.23 1.88 -4.92
C ILE A 395 2.71 0.65 -4.20
N PHE A 396 1.89 -0.15 -4.88
CA PHE A 396 1.22 -1.33 -4.36
C PHE A 396 1.92 -2.63 -4.79
N GLY A 397 1.62 -3.73 -4.12
CA GLY A 397 2.08 -5.07 -4.49
C GLY A 397 3.45 -5.46 -3.90
N TRP A 398 4.02 -4.68 -2.97
CA TRP A 398 5.23 -5.02 -2.24
C TRP A 398 5.11 -4.78 -0.73
N SER A 399 5.97 -5.43 0.04
CA SER A 399 6.12 -5.23 1.47
C SER A 399 6.89 -3.94 1.78
N HIS A 400 6.86 -3.50 3.04
CA HIS A 400 7.68 -2.36 3.48
C HIS A 400 9.17 -2.60 3.27
N SER A 401 9.68 -3.82 3.52
CA SER A 401 11.08 -4.15 3.29
C SER A 401 11.45 -4.06 1.81
N GLU A 402 10.63 -4.58 0.91
CA GLU A 402 10.87 -4.48 -0.54
C GLU A 402 10.87 -3.05 -1.03
N GLN A 403 9.96 -2.20 -0.53
CA GLN A 403 9.95 -0.78 -0.85
C GLN A 403 11.21 -0.07 -0.37
N VAL A 404 11.70 -0.40 0.84
CA VAL A 404 12.96 0.16 1.36
C VAL A 404 14.16 -0.36 0.59
N MET A 405 14.19 -1.64 0.20
CA MET A 405 15.22 -2.19 -0.67
C MET A 405 15.30 -1.41 -1.99
N CYS A 406 14.17 -1.21 -2.67
CA CYS A 406 14.09 -0.43 -3.90
C CYS A 406 14.59 1.01 -3.70
N ALA A 407 14.15 1.68 -2.63
CA ALA A 407 14.60 3.03 -2.31
C ALA A 407 16.13 3.11 -2.07
N LEU A 408 16.71 2.11 -1.40
CA LEU A 408 18.16 2.06 -1.19
C LEU A 408 18.93 1.74 -2.48
N VAL A 409 18.37 0.89 -3.36
CA VAL A 409 18.96 0.65 -4.69
C VAL A 409 18.96 1.95 -5.52
N CYS A 410 17.87 2.72 -5.50
CA CYS A 410 17.85 4.07 -6.09
C CYS A 410 18.89 5.01 -5.44
N ALA A 411 19.06 4.96 -4.10
CA ALA A 411 20.05 5.80 -3.42
C ALA A 411 21.49 5.53 -3.85
N PHE A 412 21.77 4.33 -4.34
CA PHE A 412 23.12 3.83 -4.61
C PHE A 412 23.43 3.63 -6.11
N HIS A 413 22.62 4.18 -7.02
CA HIS A 413 22.85 4.01 -8.46
C HIS A 413 24.13 4.74 -8.98
N HIS A 414 24.69 5.68 -8.21
CA HIS A 414 26.03 6.24 -8.45
C HIS A 414 27.11 5.66 -7.54
N GLY A 415 26.81 4.60 -6.79
CA GLY A 415 27.73 3.92 -5.89
C GLY A 415 27.26 3.84 -4.44
N TYR A 416 27.78 2.87 -3.74
CA TYR A 416 27.37 2.55 -2.36
C TYR A 416 27.92 3.56 -1.35
N SER A 417 27.04 4.05 -0.47
CA SER A 417 27.39 4.99 0.61
C SER A 417 27.03 4.43 1.99
N GLY A 418 28.02 3.91 2.71
CA GLY A 418 27.85 3.46 4.09
C GLY A 418 27.46 4.58 5.05
N LYS A 419 27.86 5.84 4.77
CA LYS A 419 27.45 7.02 5.55
C LYS A 419 25.96 7.29 5.41
N TYR A 420 25.44 7.22 4.18
CA TYR A 420 23.99 7.40 3.92
C TYR A 420 23.20 6.27 4.59
N LEU A 421 23.66 5.04 4.49
CA LEU A 421 22.98 3.89 5.10
C LEU A 421 22.85 4.04 6.63
N LYS A 422 23.94 4.41 7.31
CA LYS A 422 23.94 4.64 8.77
C LYS A 422 23.01 5.77 9.19
N ALA A 423 22.84 6.78 8.34
CA ALA A 423 21.98 7.93 8.60
C ALA A 423 20.49 7.68 8.22
N ASN A 424 20.18 6.52 7.61
CA ASN A 424 18.83 6.18 7.15
C ASN A 424 18.15 5.17 8.11
N PRO A 425 17.25 5.62 9.02
CA PRO A 425 16.59 4.73 9.96
C PRO A 425 15.76 3.63 9.28
N GLN A 426 15.25 3.88 8.07
CA GLN A 426 14.42 2.91 7.33
C GLN A 426 15.19 1.63 7.00
N ALA A 427 16.51 1.71 6.84
CA ALA A 427 17.34 0.55 6.59
C ALA A 427 17.30 -0.49 7.72
N HIS A 428 16.94 -0.08 8.95
CA HIS A 428 16.88 -0.99 10.10
C HIS A 428 15.77 -2.05 10.01
N ILE A 429 14.79 -1.90 9.12
CA ILE A 429 13.80 -2.97 8.93
C ILE A 429 14.31 -4.12 8.06
N LEU A 430 15.46 -3.96 7.41
CA LEU A 430 16.03 -4.95 6.53
C LEU A 430 16.91 -5.95 7.29
N THR A 431 16.80 -7.21 6.92
CA THR A 431 17.71 -8.25 7.40
C THR A 431 19.09 -8.11 6.76
N ALA A 432 20.11 -8.74 7.36
CA ALA A 432 21.45 -8.78 6.77
C ALA A 432 21.48 -9.42 5.37
N ALA A 433 20.59 -10.39 5.10
CA ALA A 433 20.45 -10.99 3.76
C ALA A 433 19.91 -9.98 2.75
N GLN A 434 18.83 -9.27 3.10
CA GLN A 434 18.25 -8.21 2.26
C GLN A 434 19.23 -7.06 2.00
N MET A 435 20.06 -6.70 3.01
CA MET A 435 21.11 -5.69 2.79
C MET A 435 22.20 -6.16 1.82
N ARG A 436 22.55 -7.46 1.80
CA ARG A 436 23.45 -8.01 0.79
C ARG A 436 22.82 -7.95 -0.61
N GLU A 437 21.53 -8.31 -0.73
CA GLU A 437 20.78 -8.18 -1.98
C GLU A 437 20.78 -6.72 -2.48
N VAL A 438 20.45 -5.75 -1.61
CA VAL A 438 20.50 -4.31 -1.96
C VAL A 438 21.86 -3.93 -2.54
N ARG A 439 22.96 -4.39 -1.93
CA ARG A 439 24.30 -4.08 -2.41
C ARG A 439 24.56 -4.64 -3.82
N MET A 440 24.17 -5.91 -4.07
CA MET A 440 24.31 -6.53 -5.39
C MET A 440 23.44 -5.85 -6.45
N LEU A 441 22.16 -5.57 -6.12
CA LEU A 441 21.24 -4.89 -7.02
C LEU A 441 21.70 -3.47 -7.37
N SER A 442 22.24 -2.75 -6.37
CA SER A 442 22.80 -1.40 -6.58
C SER A 442 23.98 -1.39 -7.54
N LEU A 443 24.81 -2.43 -7.51
CA LEU A 443 25.94 -2.54 -8.44
C LEU A 443 25.47 -2.78 -9.89
N PHE A 444 24.45 -3.63 -10.10
CA PHE A 444 23.89 -3.82 -11.43
C PHE A 444 23.29 -2.51 -11.96
N LEU A 445 22.57 -1.77 -11.11
CA LEU A 445 21.99 -0.49 -11.52
C LEU A 445 23.07 0.56 -11.77
N ALA A 446 24.08 0.69 -10.89
CA ALA A 446 25.17 1.63 -11.05
C ALA A 446 26.00 1.34 -12.31
N MET A 447 26.25 0.06 -12.64
CA MET A 447 26.91 -0.31 -13.87
C MET A 447 26.11 0.10 -15.09
N ALA A 448 24.80 -0.18 -15.09
CA ALA A 448 23.92 0.19 -16.19
C ALA A 448 23.82 1.71 -16.37
N GLU A 449 23.75 2.46 -15.27
CA GLU A 449 23.78 3.93 -15.25
C GLU A 449 25.08 4.47 -15.87
N GLY A 450 26.23 4.01 -15.38
CA GLY A 450 27.51 4.43 -15.91
C GLY A 450 27.72 4.08 -17.40
N LEU A 451 27.06 3.02 -17.90
CA LEU A 451 27.10 2.67 -19.32
C LEU A 451 26.27 3.62 -20.20
N ASP A 452 25.34 4.39 -19.64
CA ASP A 452 24.54 5.38 -20.35
C ASP A 452 24.67 6.80 -19.76
N GLU A 453 25.77 7.09 -19.07
CA GLU A 453 26.07 8.40 -18.44
C GLU A 453 25.92 9.58 -19.41
N SER A 454 26.21 9.38 -20.70
CA SER A 454 26.04 10.41 -21.73
C SER A 454 24.63 10.50 -22.33
N HIS A 455 23.71 9.60 -21.94
CA HIS A 455 22.35 9.45 -22.51
C HIS A 455 22.33 9.24 -24.04
N GLU A 456 23.39 8.67 -24.59
CA GLU A 456 23.52 8.38 -26.04
C GLU A 456 22.96 7.03 -26.45
N HIS A 457 22.65 6.16 -25.48
CA HIS A 457 22.14 4.79 -25.71
C HIS A 457 23.01 3.97 -26.66
N CYS A 458 24.32 4.13 -26.53
CA CYS A 458 25.31 3.62 -27.49
C CYS A 458 25.63 2.12 -27.30
N ILE A 459 25.24 1.49 -26.20
CA ILE A 459 25.46 0.05 -25.98
C ILE A 459 24.37 -0.74 -26.70
N THR A 460 24.70 -1.43 -27.76
CA THR A 460 23.71 -2.15 -28.57
C THR A 460 23.38 -3.54 -28.04
N ARG A 461 24.34 -4.15 -27.34
CA ARG A 461 24.24 -5.48 -26.74
C ARG A 461 25.21 -5.62 -25.59
N LEU A 462 24.85 -6.41 -24.58
CA LEU A 462 25.76 -6.86 -23.53
C LEU A 462 25.68 -8.38 -23.35
N ILE A 463 26.81 -9.00 -23.09
CA ILE A 463 26.92 -10.43 -22.80
C ILE A 463 27.69 -10.60 -21.50
N CYS A 464 27.03 -11.25 -20.54
CA CYS A 464 27.60 -11.56 -19.24
C CYS A 464 27.88 -13.06 -19.15
N THR A 465 29.13 -13.41 -18.85
CA THR A 465 29.50 -14.80 -18.62
C THR A 465 30.28 -14.92 -17.31
N SER A 466 30.34 -16.12 -16.76
CA SER A 466 31.18 -16.46 -15.62
C SER A 466 32.05 -17.66 -16.01
N VAL A 467 33.35 -17.46 -16.10
CA VAL A 467 34.32 -18.49 -16.56
C VAL A 467 35.48 -18.55 -15.57
N LYS A 468 35.78 -19.73 -15.03
CA LYS A 468 36.97 -19.99 -14.19
C LYS A 468 37.21 -18.92 -13.08
N ASN A 469 36.22 -18.66 -12.26
CA ASN A 469 36.28 -17.67 -11.18
C ASN A 469 36.46 -16.20 -11.62
N ALA A 470 36.00 -15.83 -12.83
CA ALA A 470 35.89 -14.43 -13.24
C ALA A 470 34.48 -14.16 -13.80
N MET A 471 33.96 -12.95 -13.58
CA MET A 471 32.82 -12.40 -14.28
C MET A 471 33.32 -11.63 -15.50
N ASP A 472 32.80 -11.93 -16.67
CA ASP A 472 33.13 -11.22 -17.91
C ASP A 472 31.89 -10.44 -18.38
N LEU A 473 32.08 -9.15 -18.63
CA LEU A 473 31.08 -8.25 -19.23
C LEU A 473 31.61 -7.83 -20.62
N ARG A 474 31.00 -8.33 -21.68
CA ARG A 474 31.27 -7.96 -23.04
C ARG A 474 30.26 -6.94 -23.53
N LEU A 475 30.71 -5.77 -23.88
CA LEU A 475 29.90 -4.63 -24.32
C LEU A 475 30.09 -4.40 -25.79
N TYR A 476 29.00 -4.30 -26.52
CA TYR A 476 28.99 -3.98 -27.95
C TYR A 476 28.45 -2.56 -28.12
N THR A 477 29.24 -1.69 -28.76
CA THR A 477 28.89 -0.28 -28.97
C THR A 477 28.93 0.08 -30.45
N ASP A 478 28.00 0.93 -30.87
CA ASP A 478 27.99 1.50 -32.24
C ASP A 478 28.80 2.79 -32.36
N ARG A 479 29.52 3.16 -31.30
CA ARG A 479 30.42 4.34 -31.27
C ARG A 479 31.89 3.93 -31.34
N GLU A 480 32.66 4.71 -32.03
CA GLU A 480 34.14 4.57 -32.05
C GLU A 480 34.74 5.02 -30.72
N ASN A 481 34.16 6.08 -30.10
CA ASN A 481 34.58 6.59 -28.81
C ASN A 481 33.58 6.16 -27.73
N PHE A 482 34.06 5.46 -26.71
CA PHE A 482 33.33 5.00 -25.53
C PHE A 482 34.04 5.41 -24.23
N ASP A 483 34.83 6.48 -24.25
CA ASP A 483 35.58 6.96 -23.08
C ASP A 483 34.69 7.32 -21.91
N VAL A 484 33.50 7.93 -22.14
CA VAL A 484 32.56 8.32 -21.09
C VAL A 484 32.05 7.10 -20.34
N PRO A 485 31.41 6.10 -20.96
CA PRO A 485 30.92 4.92 -20.23
C PRO A 485 32.08 4.08 -19.67
N ALA A 486 33.26 4.03 -20.31
CA ALA A 486 34.42 3.34 -19.77
C ALA A 486 34.96 4.02 -18.51
N HIS A 487 35.03 5.35 -18.48
CA HIS A 487 35.43 6.13 -17.31
C HIS A 487 34.44 5.99 -16.14
N ALA A 488 33.14 6.09 -16.43
CA ALA A 488 32.08 6.00 -15.42
C ALA A 488 32.01 4.62 -14.75
N THR A 489 32.25 3.54 -15.51
CA THR A 489 32.17 2.16 -14.98
C THR A 489 33.46 1.66 -14.33
N ALA A 490 34.62 2.24 -14.61
CA ALA A 490 35.92 1.80 -14.09
C ALA A 490 35.99 1.72 -12.55
N PRO A 491 35.46 2.69 -11.77
CA PRO A 491 35.45 2.62 -10.30
C PRO A 491 34.62 1.45 -9.77
N LEU A 492 33.57 1.05 -10.48
CA LEU A 492 32.61 0.02 -10.05
C LEU A 492 33.21 -1.39 -10.11
N VAL A 493 34.24 -1.61 -10.94
CA VAL A 493 34.93 -2.92 -11.06
C VAL A 493 35.39 -3.42 -9.69
N LYS A 494 36.06 -2.56 -8.92
CA LYS A 494 36.52 -2.91 -7.57
C LYS A 494 35.39 -3.25 -6.60
N ASP A 495 34.25 -2.56 -6.72
CA ASP A 495 33.10 -2.81 -5.86
C ASP A 495 32.38 -4.10 -6.25
N PHE A 496 32.36 -4.47 -7.53
CA PHE A 496 31.94 -5.79 -7.99
C PHE A 496 32.82 -6.89 -7.39
N GLU A 497 34.13 -6.78 -7.53
CA GLU A 497 35.09 -7.76 -6.99
C GLU A 497 34.93 -7.96 -5.49
N LYS A 498 34.78 -6.86 -4.71
CA LYS A 498 34.55 -6.92 -3.27
C LYS A 498 33.19 -7.57 -2.90
N THR A 499 32.18 -7.40 -3.74
CA THR A 499 30.81 -7.84 -3.42
C THR A 499 30.61 -9.30 -3.83
N PHE A 500 31.10 -9.69 -5.00
CA PHE A 500 30.96 -11.04 -5.55
C PHE A 500 32.12 -11.96 -5.22
N HIS A 501 33.24 -11.42 -4.68
CA HIS A 501 34.47 -12.14 -4.35
C HIS A 501 35.12 -12.83 -5.56
N ILE A 502 34.85 -12.32 -6.74
CA ILE A 502 35.43 -12.76 -8.02
C ILE A 502 35.75 -11.54 -8.89
N PRO A 503 36.85 -11.57 -9.69
CA PRO A 503 37.23 -10.45 -10.54
C PRO A 503 36.21 -10.19 -11.63
N LEU A 504 35.98 -8.91 -11.96
CA LEU A 504 35.18 -8.46 -13.10
C LEU A 504 36.08 -7.99 -14.21
N ARG A 505 35.87 -8.49 -15.46
CA ARG A 505 36.55 -8.06 -16.68
C ARG A 505 35.56 -7.42 -17.60
N ILE A 506 35.82 -6.19 -18.03
CA ILE A 506 35.02 -5.47 -19.03
C ILE A 506 35.78 -5.46 -20.36
N GLN A 507 35.14 -5.86 -21.44
CA GLN A 507 35.67 -5.89 -22.78
C GLN A 507 34.73 -5.17 -23.75
N TRP A 508 35.28 -4.36 -24.63
CA TRP A 508 34.54 -3.54 -25.58
C TRP A 508 34.71 -4.10 -27.00
N PHE A 509 33.63 -4.15 -27.75
CA PHE A 509 33.56 -4.67 -29.12
C PHE A 509 32.75 -3.73 -30.01
N PRO A 510 33.07 -3.66 -31.34
CA PRO A 510 32.19 -2.99 -32.28
C PRO A 510 30.80 -3.63 -32.31
N GLY A 511 29.77 -2.81 -32.32
CA GLY A 511 28.37 -3.20 -32.45
C GLY A 511 27.71 -2.56 -33.66
N SER A 512 26.47 -2.93 -33.94
CA SER A 512 25.65 -2.35 -35.00
C SER A 512 24.44 -1.66 -34.43
N SER A 513 24.19 -0.41 -34.80
CA SER A 513 23.00 0.35 -34.40
C SER A 513 21.72 -0.25 -34.97
N HIS A 514 21.77 -0.99 -36.07
CA HIS A 514 20.61 -1.67 -36.68
C HIS A 514 20.12 -2.87 -35.87
N GLU A 515 20.90 -3.39 -34.92
CA GLU A 515 20.59 -4.53 -34.08
C GLU A 515 20.67 -4.16 -32.59
N ASN A 516 20.19 -2.98 -32.21
CA ASN A 516 20.24 -2.56 -30.82
C ASN A 516 19.19 -3.33 -29.99
N GLN A 517 19.60 -4.47 -29.44
CA GLN A 517 18.80 -5.36 -28.65
C GLN A 517 18.32 -4.71 -27.33
N LEU A 518 19.12 -3.81 -26.77
CA LEU A 518 18.81 -3.13 -25.52
C LEU A 518 17.75 -2.04 -25.72
N VAL A 519 17.80 -1.31 -26.84
CA VAL A 519 16.73 -0.37 -27.21
C VAL A 519 15.41 -1.10 -27.41
N GLU A 520 15.42 -2.26 -28.08
CA GLU A 520 14.20 -3.06 -28.25
C GLU A 520 13.70 -3.67 -26.92
N ALA A 521 14.60 -4.02 -26.02
CA ALA A 521 14.21 -4.44 -24.67
C ALA A 521 13.62 -3.27 -23.85
N ALA A 522 14.23 -2.09 -23.92
CA ALA A 522 13.74 -0.88 -23.25
C ALA A 522 12.33 -0.47 -23.68
N LYS A 523 12.02 -0.57 -24.99
CA LYS A 523 10.67 -0.29 -25.52
C LYS A 523 9.59 -1.23 -24.97
N LYS A 524 9.95 -2.42 -24.48
CA LYS A 524 9.03 -3.41 -23.91
C LYS A 524 8.80 -3.24 -22.40
N ILE A 525 9.62 -2.45 -21.79
CA ILE A 525 9.52 -2.04 -20.38
C ILE A 525 8.48 -0.91 -20.24
#